data_4cc8685e72d6c2a678ed07b914da979b
#
_entry.id   4cc8685e72d6c2a678ed07b914da979b
#
_cell.length_a   1.000
_cell.length_b   1.000
_cell.length_c   1.000
_cell.angle_alpha   90.00
_cell.angle_beta   90.00
_cell.angle_gamma   90.00
#
_symmetry.space_group_name_H-M   'P 1'
#
loop_
_entity.id
_entity.type
_entity.pdbx_description
1 polymer ?
#
loop_
_entity_poly.entity_id
_entity_poly.type
_entity_poly.pdbx_seq_one_letter_code
_entity_poly.pdbx_strand_id
1 'polypeptide(L)'
;MSAQGVFKDVIKRDRGEEVALSVDDFMAELDRFIDAHNPYRINQVIPAIGNGTASLDVVKRYAKELYYLGLWMTPEFPLLVSNAPDAYAFTMDDSEHYAHWAQNFADECGYLRDPNHVLMKVEYTRALGIPDEELRTYEPMPETIGSVFTMLYYVRRSYEEGLAAFGYARERVAGLSGYAGTLYQGLAKHYDVRVKNFEVHSYAEVQHGDKALELMRRV
;
A
#
# COMPACT_ATOMS: atom_id res chain seq x y z
N MET A 1 -18.28 7.21 -14.28
CA MET A 1 -18.97 6.03 -13.71
C MET A 1 -18.53 5.95 -12.27
N SER A 2 -19.45 5.93 -11.30
CA SER A 2 -19.09 5.82 -9.89
C SER A 2 -18.55 4.42 -9.59
N ALA A 3 -17.70 4.29 -8.55
CA ALA A 3 -17.19 2.99 -8.10
C ALA A 3 -18.34 1.97 -7.86
N GLN A 4 -19.51 2.46 -7.42
CA GLN A 4 -20.74 1.65 -7.36
C GLN A 4 -21.09 0.98 -8.68
N GLY A 5 -20.78 1.58 -9.85
CA GLY A 5 -21.06 0.98 -11.17
C GLY A 5 -20.15 -0.21 -11.47
N VAL A 6 -18.85 -0.11 -11.16
CA VAL A 6 -17.88 -1.19 -11.45
C VAL A 6 -18.12 -2.40 -10.54
N PHE A 7 -18.38 -2.17 -9.25
CA PHE A 7 -18.70 -3.26 -8.32
C PHE A 7 -20.04 -3.93 -8.59
N LYS A 8 -21.07 -3.16 -9.00
CA LYS A 8 -22.32 -3.75 -9.47
C LYS A 8 -22.10 -4.71 -10.64
N ASP A 9 -21.20 -4.37 -11.56
CA ASP A 9 -20.90 -5.22 -12.71
C ASP A 9 -20.09 -6.47 -12.35
N VAL A 10 -19.20 -6.41 -11.37
CA VAL A 10 -18.46 -7.58 -10.85
C VAL A 10 -19.40 -8.52 -10.09
N ILE A 11 -20.24 -7.98 -9.21
CA ILE A 11 -21.23 -8.77 -8.45
C ILE A 11 -22.29 -9.35 -9.39
N LYS A 12 -22.73 -8.62 -10.43
CA LYS A 12 -23.63 -9.14 -11.48
C LYS A 12 -23.04 -10.33 -12.23
N ARG A 13 -21.75 -10.31 -12.55
CA ARG A 13 -21.11 -11.42 -13.28
C ARG A 13 -21.12 -12.72 -12.50
N ASP A 14 -21.00 -12.64 -11.17
CA ASP A 14 -20.97 -13.83 -10.32
C ASP A 14 -22.35 -14.34 -9.90
N ARG A 15 -23.38 -13.48 -9.80
CA ARG A 15 -24.68 -13.85 -9.20
C ARG A 15 -25.89 -13.71 -10.14
N GLY A 16 -25.75 -13.11 -11.30
CA GLY A 16 -26.83 -12.99 -12.31
C GLY A 16 -27.97 -12.04 -11.95
N GLU A 17 -27.99 -11.46 -10.75
CA GLU A 17 -29.04 -10.55 -10.28
C GLU A 17 -28.45 -9.22 -9.79
N GLU A 18 -29.20 -8.12 -10.00
CA GLU A 18 -28.83 -6.79 -9.53
C GLU A 18 -29.31 -6.62 -8.08
N VAL A 19 -28.43 -6.93 -7.12
CA VAL A 19 -28.70 -6.70 -5.70
C VAL A 19 -28.06 -5.37 -5.28
N ALA A 20 -28.88 -4.44 -4.82
CA ALA A 20 -28.39 -3.25 -4.13
C ALA A 20 -27.98 -3.66 -2.72
N LEU A 21 -26.67 -3.77 -2.49
CA LEU A 21 -26.14 -4.06 -1.14
C LEU A 21 -26.23 -2.81 -0.26
N SER A 22 -26.47 -3.03 1.04
CA SER A 22 -26.18 -1.99 2.03
C SER A 22 -24.67 -1.72 2.07
N VAL A 23 -24.26 -0.55 2.59
CA VAL A 23 -22.84 -0.22 2.76
C VAL A 23 -22.12 -1.30 3.57
N ASP A 24 -22.73 -1.78 4.65
CA ASP A 24 -22.14 -2.80 5.50
C ASP A 24 -22.02 -4.16 4.78
N ASP A 25 -23.02 -4.57 4.01
CA ASP A 25 -22.95 -5.82 3.23
C ASP A 25 -21.89 -5.71 2.12
N PHE A 26 -21.83 -4.56 1.45
CA PHE A 26 -20.79 -4.28 0.44
C PHE A 26 -19.39 -4.36 1.03
N MET A 27 -19.15 -3.70 2.18
CA MET A 27 -17.84 -3.74 2.85
C MET A 27 -17.49 -5.14 3.32
N ALA A 28 -18.46 -5.91 3.83
CA ALA A 28 -18.24 -7.30 4.23
C ALA A 28 -17.91 -8.21 3.05
N GLU A 29 -18.50 -7.98 1.87
CA GLU A 29 -18.13 -8.71 0.65
C GLU A 29 -16.75 -8.32 0.13
N LEU A 30 -16.43 -7.03 0.16
CA LEU A 30 -15.11 -6.52 -0.21
C LEU A 30 -14.02 -7.10 0.68
N ASP A 31 -14.23 -7.11 2.01
CA ASP A 31 -13.30 -7.73 2.96
C ASP A 31 -13.08 -9.22 2.67
N ARG A 32 -14.16 -9.96 2.42
CA ARG A 32 -14.05 -11.39 2.08
C ARG A 32 -13.28 -11.61 0.77
N PHE A 33 -13.55 -10.79 -0.24
CA PHE A 33 -12.84 -10.86 -1.53
C PHE A 33 -11.36 -10.57 -1.37
N ILE A 34 -11.02 -9.46 -0.69
CA ILE A 34 -9.63 -9.06 -0.43
C ILE A 34 -8.92 -10.13 0.39
N ASP A 35 -9.57 -10.68 1.42
CA ASP A 35 -8.98 -11.71 2.25
C ASP A 35 -8.69 -13.01 1.49
N ALA A 36 -9.61 -13.42 0.61
CA ALA A 36 -9.42 -14.59 -0.26
C ALA A 36 -8.27 -14.43 -1.27
N HIS A 37 -8.00 -13.19 -1.70
CA HIS A 37 -6.97 -12.85 -2.69
C HIS A 37 -5.76 -12.13 -2.07
N ASN A 38 -5.66 -12.11 -0.74
CA ASN A 38 -4.62 -11.39 -0.01
C ASN A 38 -3.23 -11.88 -0.41
N PRO A 39 -2.42 -11.03 -1.08
CA PRO A 39 -1.09 -11.43 -1.56
C PRO A 39 -0.15 -11.84 -0.43
N TYR A 40 -0.32 -11.32 0.78
CA TYR A 40 0.52 -11.67 1.92
C TYR A 40 0.25 -13.09 2.45
N ARG A 41 -0.93 -13.65 2.22
CA ARG A 41 -1.24 -15.05 2.59
C ARG A 41 -0.61 -16.07 1.66
N ILE A 42 -0.46 -15.73 0.38
CA ILE A 42 0.14 -16.60 -0.63
C ILE A 42 1.62 -16.33 -0.87
N ASN A 43 2.12 -15.20 -0.39
CA ASN A 43 3.52 -14.81 -0.53
C ASN A 43 4.41 -15.72 0.30
N GLN A 44 5.38 -16.37 -0.35
CA GLN A 44 6.33 -17.26 0.33
C GLN A 44 7.64 -16.55 0.71
N VAL A 45 7.92 -15.39 0.10
CA VAL A 45 9.19 -14.68 0.32
C VAL A 45 9.24 -14.06 1.71
N ILE A 46 8.16 -13.41 2.14
CA ILE A 46 8.10 -12.76 3.45
C ILE A 46 8.29 -13.75 4.60
N PRO A 47 7.54 -14.88 4.67
CA PRO A 47 7.81 -15.91 5.66
C PRO A 47 9.21 -16.51 5.58
N ALA A 48 9.75 -16.69 4.36
CA ALA A 48 11.10 -17.21 4.19
C ALA A 48 12.18 -16.27 4.73
N ILE A 49 12.03 -14.96 4.53
CA ILE A 49 12.89 -13.94 5.14
C ILE A 49 12.70 -13.95 6.67
N GLY A 50 11.45 -13.96 7.14
CA GLY A 50 11.12 -14.00 8.56
C GLY A 50 11.74 -15.18 9.31
N ASN A 51 11.80 -16.35 8.67
CA ASN A 51 12.35 -17.58 9.21
C ASN A 51 13.84 -17.82 8.91
N GLY A 52 14.48 -16.93 8.13
CA GLY A 52 15.89 -17.06 7.74
C GLY A 52 16.16 -18.16 6.72
N THR A 53 15.15 -18.63 5.99
CA THR A 53 15.29 -19.68 4.96
C THR A 53 15.49 -19.11 3.55
N ALA A 54 15.25 -17.81 3.35
CA ALA A 54 15.54 -17.15 2.09
C ALA A 54 17.06 -16.97 1.90
N SER A 55 17.56 -17.20 0.68
CA SER A 55 18.94 -16.84 0.36
C SER A 55 19.15 -15.33 0.39
N LEU A 56 20.37 -14.88 0.62
CA LEU A 56 20.69 -13.44 0.60
C LEU A 56 20.34 -12.79 -0.75
N ASP A 57 20.46 -13.52 -1.86
CA ASP A 57 20.09 -13.02 -3.19
C ASP A 57 18.59 -12.76 -3.32
N VAL A 58 17.76 -13.64 -2.73
CA VAL A 58 16.31 -13.42 -2.65
C VAL A 58 15.99 -12.18 -1.81
N VAL A 59 16.64 -12.01 -0.66
CA VAL A 59 16.47 -10.83 0.21
C VAL A 59 16.90 -9.56 -0.53
N LYS A 60 18.03 -9.57 -1.23
CA LYS A 60 18.52 -8.45 -2.04
C LYS A 60 17.56 -8.11 -3.18
N ARG A 61 17.02 -9.12 -3.88
CA ARG A 61 16.03 -8.90 -4.92
C ARG A 61 14.76 -8.29 -4.37
N TYR A 62 14.23 -8.82 -3.27
CA TYR A 62 13.07 -8.26 -2.59
C TYR A 62 13.27 -6.79 -2.20
N ALA A 63 14.45 -6.44 -1.68
CA ALA A 63 14.78 -5.05 -1.34
C ALA A 63 14.75 -4.11 -2.54
N LYS A 64 15.26 -4.55 -3.70
CA LYS A 64 15.24 -3.76 -4.95
C LYS A 64 13.82 -3.59 -5.51
N GLU A 65 12.99 -4.63 -5.47
CA GLU A 65 11.58 -4.54 -5.86
C GLU A 65 10.82 -3.58 -4.93
N LEU A 66 11.05 -3.64 -3.62
CA LEU A 66 10.43 -2.76 -2.66
C LEU A 66 10.87 -1.29 -2.83
N TYR A 67 12.15 -1.05 -3.17
CA TYR A 67 12.64 0.27 -3.52
C TYR A 67 11.91 0.83 -4.73
N TYR A 68 11.76 0.05 -5.80
CA TYR A 68 11.05 0.46 -7.00
C TYR A 68 9.57 0.78 -6.72
N LEU A 69 8.88 -0.08 -5.98
CA LEU A 69 7.51 0.21 -5.51
C LEU A 69 7.46 1.55 -4.77
N GLY A 70 8.40 1.80 -3.86
CA GLY A 70 8.46 3.04 -3.08
C GLY A 70 8.63 4.30 -3.91
N LEU A 71 9.38 4.25 -5.00
CA LEU A 71 9.55 5.40 -5.91
C LEU A 71 8.21 5.87 -6.49
N TRP A 72 7.28 4.97 -6.73
CA TRP A 72 6.01 5.26 -7.39
C TRP A 72 4.85 5.44 -6.42
N MET A 73 4.95 4.88 -5.20
CA MET A 73 3.94 5.09 -4.15
C MET A 73 3.81 6.55 -3.75
N THR A 74 4.91 7.24 -3.56
CA THR A 74 4.90 8.64 -3.12
C THR A 74 4.12 9.56 -4.07
N PRO A 75 4.23 9.46 -5.41
CA PRO A 75 3.39 10.20 -6.35
C PRO A 75 1.90 9.81 -6.34
N GLU A 76 1.53 8.62 -5.86
CA GLU A 76 0.13 8.18 -5.80
C GLU A 76 -0.68 8.99 -4.79
N PHE A 77 -0.07 9.38 -3.66
CA PHE A 77 -0.73 10.19 -2.62
C PHE A 77 -1.23 11.56 -3.14
N PRO A 78 -0.41 12.42 -3.75
CA PRO A 78 -0.90 13.71 -4.22
C PRO A 78 -1.93 13.58 -5.34
N LEU A 79 -1.89 12.51 -6.16
CA LEU A 79 -2.94 12.23 -7.13
C LEU A 79 -4.27 11.91 -6.45
N LEU A 80 -4.25 11.09 -5.41
CA LEU A 80 -5.44 10.77 -4.62
C LEU A 80 -5.96 11.99 -3.87
N VAL A 81 -5.07 12.77 -3.23
CA VAL A 81 -5.39 14.03 -2.55
C VAL A 81 -6.09 15.01 -3.48
N SER A 82 -5.59 15.18 -4.72
CA SER A 82 -6.16 16.11 -5.68
C SER A 82 -7.56 15.73 -6.16
N ASN A 83 -7.94 14.47 -6.02
CA ASN A 83 -9.24 13.94 -6.41
C ASN A 83 -10.21 13.81 -5.23
N ALA A 84 -9.78 14.11 -4.00
CA ALA A 84 -10.64 14.02 -2.83
C ALA A 84 -11.86 14.94 -2.97
N PRO A 85 -13.07 14.50 -2.56
CA PRO A 85 -14.30 15.26 -2.76
C PRO A 85 -14.31 16.59 -1.99
N ASP A 86 -13.55 16.67 -0.92
CA ASP A 86 -13.40 17.84 -0.03
C ASP A 86 -12.06 18.58 -0.21
N ALA A 87 -11.38 18.38 -1.35
CA ALA A 87 -10.08 19.01 -1.65
C ALA A 87 -10.12 20.55 -1.59
N TYR A 88 -11.27 21.14 -1.77
CA TYR A 88 -11.50 22.60 -1.72
C TYR A 88 -12.31 23.04 -0.50
N ALA A 89 -12.47 22.19 0.50
CA ALA A 89 -13.16 22.55 1.74
C ALA A 89 -12.36 23.61 2.53
N PHE A 90 -13.09 24.54 3.15
CA PHE A 90 -12.49 25.67 3.87
C PHE A 90 -12.30 25.40 5.37
N THR A 91 -12.87 24.33 5.89
CA THR A 91 -12.75 23.94 7.30
C THR A 91 -12.16 22.53 7.42
N MET A 92 -11.50 22.25 8.55
CA MET A 92 -10.96 20.89 8.80
C MET A 92 -12.08 19.86 8.99
N ASP A 93 -13.24 20.28 9.51
CA ASP A 93 -14.39 19.39 9.71
C ASP A 93 -14.99 18.92 8.38
N ASP A 94 -14.91 19.78 7.35
CA ASP A 94 -15.42 19.49 6.02
C ASP A 94 -14.37 18.88 5.07
N SER A 95 -13.09 18.84 5.50
CA SER A 95 -11.94 18.45 4.65
C SER A 95 -11.31 17.11 5.08
N GLU A 96 -12.12 16.18 5.57
CA GLU A 96 -11.61 14.98 6.20
C GLU A 96 -10.86 14.04 5.25
N HIS A 97 -11.38 13.83 4.05
CA HIS A 97 -10.72 13.01 3.03
C HIS A 97 -9.40 13.64 2.59
N TYR A 98 -9.45 14.93 2.24
CA TYR A 98 -8.25 15.68 1.86
C TYR A 98 -7.20 15.69 2.96
N ALA A 99 -7.61 16.05 4.20
CA ALA A 99 -6.70 16.17 5.33
C ALA A 99 -6.01 14.85 5.68
N HIS A 100 -6.75 13.74 5.65
CA HIS A 100 -6.18 12.41 5.90
C HIS A 100 -5.08 12.07 4.88
N TRP A 101 -5.37 12.17 3.59
CA TRP A 101 -4.40 11.81 2.56
C TRP A 101 -3.25 12.79 2.45
N ALA A 102 -3.47 14.08 2.73
CA ALA A 102 -2.42 15.08 2.83
C ALA A 102 -1.47 14.78 4.00
N GLN A 103 -2.01 14.33 5.14
CA GLN A 103 -1.21 13.89 6.28
C GLN A 103 -0.38 12.65 5.95
N ASN A 104 -0.98 11.64 5.31
CA ASN A 104 -0.26 10.43 4.89
C ASN A 104 0.85 10.77 3.90
N PHE A 105 0.59 11.67 2.96
CA PHE A 105 1.63 12.15 2.04
C PHE A 105 2.78 12.88 2.77
N ALA A 106 2.46 13.70 3.76
CA ALA A 106 3.48 14.35 4.58
C ALA A 106 4.31 13.34 5.37
N ASP A 107 3.69 12.25 5.85
CA ASP A 107 4.38 11.13 6.52
C ASP A 107 5.33 10.41 5.55
N GLU A 108 4.88 10.06 4.36
CA GLU A 108 5.73 9.51 3.30
C GLU A 108 6.95 10.39 2.96
N CYS A 109 6.78 11.71 3.07
CA CYS A 109 7.85 12.70 2.89
C CYS A 109 8.72 12.91 4.15
N GLY A 110 8.45 12.20 5.26
CA GLY A 110 9.17 12.32 6.53
C GLY A 110 8.95 13.66 7.24
N TYR A 111 7.84 14.35 6.97
CA TYR A 111 7.53 15.68 7.54
C TYR A 111 8.69 16.71 7.43
N LEU A 112 9.59 16.54 6.46
CA LEU A 112 10.83 17.33 6.31
C LEU A 112 11.79 17.26 7.52
N ARG A 113 11.64 16.30 8.41
CA ARG A 113 12.45 16.12 9.62
C ARG A 113 13.14 14.76 9.69
N ASP A 114 12.46 13.73 9.25
CA ASP A 114 12.94 12.34 9.19
C ASP A 114 13.27 11.95 7.73
N PRO A 115 14.05 10.89 7.51
CA PRO A 115 14.18 10.30 6.19
C PRO A 115 12.79 9.95 5.64
N ASN A 116 12.51 10.36 4.40
CA ASN A 116 11.29 9.91 3.74
C ASN A 116 11.31 8.39 3.48
N HIS A 117 10.15 7.80 3.22
CA HIS A 117 10.04 6.35 3.08
C HIS A 117 10.85 5.77 1.90
N VAL A 118 11.09 6.54 0.84
CA VAL A 118 11.99 6.13 -0.26
C VAL A 118 13.43 6.03 0.24
N LEU A 119 13.90 7.02 0.99
CA LEU A 119 15.26 6.99 1.58
C LEU A 119 15.42 5.86 2.58
N MET A 120 14.39 5.53 3.38
CA MET A 120 14.43 4.36 4.25
C MET A 120 14.60 3.05 3.46
N LYS A 121 14.00 2.95 2.27
CA LYS A 121 14.19 1.80 1.37
C LYS A 121 15.61 1.77 0.76
N VAL A 122 16.19 2.93 0.46
CA VAL A 122 17.61 3.04 0.05
C VAL A 122 18.54 2.60 1.19
N GLU A 123 18.27 3.01 2.42
CA GLU A 123 19.04 2.53 3.59
C GLU A 123 18.95 1.02 3.76
N TYR A 124 17.79 0.44 3.52
CA TYR A 124 17.61 -1.01 3.53
C TYR A 124 18.47 -1.71 2.46
N THR A 125 18.47 -1.21 1.23
CA THR A 125 19.32 -1.78 0.17
C THR A 125 20.81 -1.65 0.48
N ARG A 126 21.24 -0.51 1.01
CA ARG A 126 22.63 -0.29 1.44
C ARG A 126 23.05 -1.21 2.58
N ALA A 127 22.16 -1.45 3.56
CA ALA A 127 22.42 -2.41 4.65
C ALA A 127 22.64 -3.85 4.16
N LEU A 128 22.07 -4.18 3.00
CA LEU A 128 22.30 -5.46 2.30
C LEU A 128 23.53 -5.46 1.39
N GLY A 129 24.29 -4.36 1.35
CA GLY A 129 25.48 -4.22 0.49
C GLY A 129 25.14 -4.05 -1.00
N ILE A 130 23.97 -3.50 -1.33
CA ILE A 130 23.58 -3.17 -2.70
C ILE A 130 24.06 -1.74 -3.00
N PRO A 131 24.91 -1.53 -4.02
CA PRO A 131 25.36 -0.19 -4.41
C PRO A 131 24.21 0.67 -4.97
N ASP A 132 24.22 1.97 -4.70
CA ASP A 132 23.23 2.90 -5.25
C ASP A 132 23.17 2.89 -6.78
N GLU A 133 24.29 2.65 -7.45
CA GLU A 133 24.35 2.55 -8.91
C GLU A 133 23.55 1.36 -9.44
N GLU A 134 23.55 0.24 -8.72
CA GLU A 134 22.74 -0.93 -9.08
C GLU A 134 21.24 -0.61 -9.01
N LEU A 135 20.81 0.23 -8.07
CA LEU A 135 19.41 0.66 -7.97
C LEU A 135 18.99 1.55 -9.14
N ARG A 136 19.90 2.39 -9.64
CA ARG A 136 19.59 3.30 -10.77
C ARG A 136 19.37 2.56 -12.08
N THR A 137 19.99 1.41 -12.23
CA THR A 137 19.93 0.58 -13.44
C THR A 137 19.10 -0.67 -13.28
N TYR A 138 18.43 -0.81 -12.11
CA TYR A 138 17.64 -1.99 -11.81
C TYR A 138 16.37 -2.06 -12.66
N GLU A 139 16.21 -3.18 -13.35
CA GLU A 139 14.97 -3.51 -14.06
C GLU A 139 14.08 -4.38 -13.16
N PRO A 140 12.95 -3.84 -12.65
CA PRO A 140 12.07 -4.58 -11.78
C PRO A 140 11.29 -5.65 -12.55
N MET A 141 10.73 -6.59 -11.80
CA MET A 141 9.90 -7.64 -12.38
C MET A 141 8.65 -7.06 -13.06
N PRO A 142 8.18 -7.66 -14.15
CA PRO A 142 6.95 -7.22 -14.84
C PRO A 142 5.75 -7.12 -13.90
N GLU A 143 5.66 -8.00 -12.91
CA GLU A 143 4.60 -8.01 -11.90
C GLU A 143 4.65 -6.76 -11.00
N THR A 144 5.86 -6.35 -10.61
CA THR A 144 6.06 -5.11 -9.82
C THR A 144 5.69 -3.88 -10.64
N ILE A 145 6.12 -3.83 -11.90
CA ILE A 145 5.73 -2.78 -12.85
C ILE A 145 4.21 -2.75 -13.02
N GLY A 146 3.60 -3.92 -13.25
CA GLY A 146 2.15 -4.06 -13.41
C GLY A 146 1.39 -3.56 -12.18
N SER A 147 1.86 -3.88 -10.97
CA SER A 147 1.27 -3.40 -9.72
C SER A 147 1.28 -1.87 -9.62
N VAL A 148 2.44 -1.23 -9.91
CA VAL A 148 2.58 0.23 -9.91
C VAL A 148 1.61 0.88 -10.89
N PHE A 149 1.60 0.43 -12.15
CA PHE A 149 0.74 1.04 -13.18
C PHE A 149 -0.74 0.81 -12.93
N THR A 150 -1.11 -0.31 -12.31
CA THR A 150 -2.49 -0.57 -11.87
C THR A 150 -2.93 0.46 -10.82
N MET A 151 -2.10 0.73 -9.81
CA MET A 151 -2.41 1.75 -8.80
C MET A 151 -2.50 3.14 -9.41
N LEU A 152 -1.51 3.55 -10.21
CA LEU A 152 -1.53 4.83 -10.92
C LEU A 152 -2.76 5.00 -11.82
N TYR A 153 -3.24 3.92 -12.44
CA TYR A 153 -4.45 3.94 -13.25
C TYR A 153 -5.68 4.28 -12.41
N TYR A 154 -5.87 3.59 -11.28
CA TYR A 154 -7.06 3.79 -10.45
C TYR A 154 -7.06 5.12 -9.71
N VAL A 155 -5.94 5.58 -9.15
CA VAL A 155 -5.86 6.89 -8.48
C VAL A 155 -6.08 8.09 -9.42
N ARG A 156 -5.88 7.88 -10.74
CA ARG A 156 -6.14 8.91 -11.76
C ARG A 156 -7.58 8.91 -12.29
N ARG A 157 -8.32 7.82 -12.12
CA ARG A 157 -9.66 7.69 -12.69
C ARG A 157 -10.71 8.42 -11.88
N SER A 158 -10.74 8.15 -10.60
CA SER A 158 -11.63 8.84 -9.65
C SER A 158 -11.09 8.68 -8.24
N TYR A 159 -11.64 9.48 -7.32
CA TYR A 159 -11.31 9.36 -5.91
C TYR A 159 -11.72 8.00 -5.34
N GLU A 160 -12.96 7.55 -5.64
CA GLU A 160 -13.52 6.32 -5.10
C GLU A 160 -12.72 5.09 -5.57
N GLU A 161 -12.34 5.04 -6.84
CA GLU A 161 -11.52 3.94 -7.37
C GLU A 161 -10.10 3.96 -6.78
N GLY A 162 -9.51 5.16 -6.65
CA GLY A 162 -8.21 5.33 -6.01
C GLY A 162 -8.25 4.99 -4.52
N LEU A 163 -9.28 5.42 -3.81
CA LEU A 163 -9.48 5.08 -2.40
C LEU A 163 -9.62 3.56 -2.20
N ALA A 164 -10.40 2.89 -3.05
CA ALA A 164 -10.58 1.44 -2.98
C ALA A 164 -9.29 0.67 -3.28
N ALA A 165 -8.55 1.05 -4.32
CA ALA A 165 -7.36 0.33 -4.75
C ALA A 165 -6.15 0.63 -3.87
N PHE A 166 -5.88 1.90 -3.63
CA PHE A 166 -4.69 2.35 -2.90
C PHE A 166 -4.94 2.40 -1.39
N GLY A 167 -5.92 3.18 -0.96
CA GLY A 167 -6.17 3.39 0.46
C GLY A 167 -6.66 2.13 1.17
N TYR A 168 -7.66 1.45 0.60
CA TYR A 168 -8.27 0.30 1.25
C TYR A 168 -7.54 -1.01 0.95
N ALA A 169 -7.45 -1.41 -0.32
CA ALA A 169 -6.90 -2.72 -0.65
C ALA A 169 -5.40 -2.83 -0.35
N ARG A 170 -4.63 -1.75 -0.50
CA ARG A 170 -3.18 -1.78 -0.26
C ARG A 170 -2.83 -1.49 1.19
N GLU A 171 -3.18 -0.32 1.72
CA GLU A 171 -2.79 0.11 3.06
C GLU A 171 -3.40 -0.79 4.15
N ARG A 172 -4.73 -1.05 4.06
CA ARG A 172 -5.40 -1.90 5.04
C ARG A 172 -4.90 -3.34 5.02
N VAL A 173 -4.73 -3.92 3.85
CA VAL A 173 -4.27 -5.32 3.73
C VAL A 173 -2.83 -5.45 4.19
N ALA A 174 -1.97 -4.49 3.89
CA ALA A 174 -0.60 -4.45 4.38
C ALA A 174 -0.57 -4.37 5.92
N GLY A 175 -1.30 -3.43 6.51
CA GLY A 175 -1.38 -3.27 7.97
C GLY A 175 -1.88 -4.52 8.70
N LEU A 176 -2.97 -5.13 8.21
CA LEU A 176 -3.55 -6.34 8.81
C LEU A 176 -2.67 -7.59 8.65
N SER A 177 -1.78 -7.63 7.66
CA SER A 177 -0.94 -8.80 7.39
C SER A 177 0.18 -9.01 8.41
N GLY A 178 0.62 -7.96 9.09
CA GLY A 178 1.77 -7.97 10.00
C GLY A 178 3.12 -8.24 9.30
N TYR A 179 3.17 -8.08 7.97
CA TYR A 179 4.36 -8.40 7.17
C TYR A 179 5.59 -7.59 7.58
N ALA A 180 5.40 -6.30 7.90
CA ALA A 180 6.50 -5.43 8.27
C ALA A 180 7.18 -5.88 9.57
N GLY A 181 6.40 -6.26 10.57
CA GLY A 181 6.94 -6.85 11.82
C GLY A 181 7.69 -8.16 11.58
N THR A 182 7.16 -9.03 10.72
CA THR A 182 7.81 -10.28 10.31
C THR A 182 9.17 -10.03 9.64
N LEU A 183 9.22 -9.08 8.71
CA LEU A 183 10.46 -8.69 8.03
C LEU A 183 11.45 -8.02 8.99
N TYR A 184 11.00 -7.10 9.83
CA TYR A 184 11.87 -6.42 10.80
C TYR A 184 12.60 -7.43 11.71
N GLN A 185 11.83 -8.35 12.30
CA GLN A 185 12.40 -9.37 13.18
C GLN A 185 13.30 -10.36 12.44
N GLY A 186 12.86 -10.86 11.27
CA GLY A 186 13.60 -11.83 10.48
C GLY A 186 14.91 -11.29 9.95
N LEU A 187 14.91 -10.06 9.42
CA LEU A 187 16.12 -9.39 8.92
C LEU A 187 17.14 -9.17 10.04
N ALA A 188 16.69 -8.67 11.20
CA ALA A 188 17.56 -8.47 12.35
C ALA A 188 18.18 -9.77 12.88
N LYS A 189 17.38 -10.84 12.93
CA LYS A 189 17.79 -12.12 13.53
C LYS A 189 18.68 -12.98 12.62
N HIS A 190 18.38 -13.00 11.33
CA HIS A 190 18.95 -13.98 10.41
C HIS A 190 19.94 -13.39 9.39
N TYR A 191 19.88 -12.06 9.15
CA TYR A 191 20.70 -11.37 8.13
C TYR A 191 21.54 -10.23 8.71
N ASP A 192 21.44 -9.98 10.02
CA ASP A 192 22.12 -8.85 10.72
C ASP A 192 21.78 -7.49 10.10
N VAL A 193 20.54 -7.33 9.61
CA VAL A 193 20.04 -6.10 8.97
C VAL A 193 18.97 -5.46 9.85
N ARG A 194 19.23 -4.25 10.31
CA ARG A 194 18.30 -3.46 11.13
C ARG A 194 18.04 -2.14 10.43
N VAL A 195 16.81 -1.96 9.97
CA VAL A 195 16.42 -0.77 9.19
C VAL A 195 15.11 -0.18 9.71
N LYS A 196 15.05 1.14 9.73
CA LYS A 196 13.90 1.90 10.22
C LYS A 196 12.63 1.65 9.38
N ASN A 197 12.79 1.33 8.10
CA ASN A 197 11.67 1.14 7.18
C ASN A 197 10.60 0.19 7.74
N PHE A 198 10.97 -1.03 8.14
CA PHE A 198 9.99 -2.01 8.62
C PHE A 198 9.54 -1.77 10.06
N GLU A 199 10.35 -1.10 10.87
CA GLU A 199 9.95 -0.67 12.20
C GLU A 199 8.78 0.32 12.11
N VAL A 200 8.91 1.36 11.30
CA VAL A 200 7.86 2.39 11.10
C VAL A 200 6.60 1.77 10.51
N HIS A 201 6.72 0.99 9.43
CA HIS A 201 5.56 0.38 8.77
C HIS A 201 4.83 -0.65 9.64
N SER A 202 5.47 -1.19 10.69
CA SER A 202 4.80 -2.15 11.58
C SER A 202 3.65 -1.55 12.39
N TYR A 203 3.59 -0.24 12.55
CA TYR A 203 2.51 0.46 13.28
C TYR A 203 1.76 1.51 12.43
N ALA A 204 2.41 2.16 11.47
CA ALA A 204 1.80 3.22 10.67
C ALA A 204 0.68 2.69 9.76
N GLU A 205 0.90 1.58 9.06
CA GLU A 205 -0.06 1.01 8.11
C GLU A 205 -1.39 0.59 8.74
N VAL A 206 -1.40 0.19 10.01
CA VAL A 206 -2.65 -0.14 10.72
C VAL A 206 -3.54 1.10 10.85
N GLN A 207 -2.97 2.23 11.26
CA GLN A 207 -3.72 3.49 11.41
C GLN A 207 -4.23 4.03 10.08
N HIS A 208 -3.40 3.97 9.03
CA HIS A 208 -3.78 4.38 7.68
C HIS A 208 -4.92 3.51 7.14
N GLY A 209 -4.84 2.21 7.32
CA GLY A 209 -5.86 1.25 6.87
C GLY A 209 -7.21 1.42 7.56
N ASP A 210 -7.23 1.69 8.87
CA ASP A 210 -8.48 1.90 9.62
C ASP A 210 -9.17 3.19 9.19
N LYS A 211 -8.41 4.25 8.94
CA LYS A 211 -8.98 5.50 8.42
C LYS A 211 -9.47 5.37 6.98
N ALA A 212 -8.75 4.64 6.14
CA ALA A 212 -9.21 4.33 4.77
C ALA A 212 -10.56 3.58 4.79
N LEU A 213 -10.75 2.63 5.72
CA LEU A 213 -12.03 1.96 5.94
C LEU A 213 -13.15 2.93 6.27
N GLU A 214 -12.88 3.87 7.17
CA GLU A 214 -13.87 4.90 7.56
C GLU A 214 -14.28 5.76 6.36
N LEU A 215 -13.30 6.21 5.58
CA LEU A 215 -13.53 7.03 4.38
C LEU A 215 -14.29 6.26 3.28
N MET A 216 -13.98 4.96 3.09
CA MET A 216 -14.69 4.10 2.14
C MET A 216 -16.18 3.97 2.43
N ARG A 217 -16.60 4.08 3.70
CA ARG A 217 -18.01 4.02 4.10
C ARG A 217 -18.79 5.29 3.75
N ARG A 218 -18.11 6.38 3.42
CA ARG A 218 -18.70 7.70 3.16
C ARG A 218 -18.82 8.03 1.67
N VAL A 219 -18.17 7.27 0.80
CA VAL A 219 -18.20 7.41 -0.66
C VAL A 219 -19.04 6.30 -1.29
#